data_a1b3573eef27457a03b2547e4e37b76a
#
_entry.id   a1b3573eef27457a03b2547e4e37b76a
#
_cell.length_a   1.000
_cell.length_b   1.000
_cell.length_c   1.000
_cell.angle_alpha   90.00
_cell.angle_beta   90.00
_cell.angle_gamma   90.00
#
_symmetry.space_group_name_H-M   'P 1'
#
loop_
_entity.id
_entity.type
_entity.pdbx_description
1 polymer ?
#
loop_
_entity_poly.entity_id
_entity_poly.type
_entity_poly.pdbx_seq_one_letter_code
_entity_poly.pdbx_strand_id
1 'polypeptide(L)'
;MSNKKALIVVDMQNDYLWNRRKKMFSYNTPELVNAVNSLISEFSERGDDVIYVVQVFPNIITNKWFIGFSIKGTSGAEIYPDMDIVSDNYFEKNLPNSFTSRSFKSFVTTKEYSEITVCGLDLCGCVGATAKGAIKTGMAVKLSEAATGCRFGKEKANRMKKDLISLGVKIIK
;
A
#
# COMPACT_ATOMS: atom_id res chain seq x y z
N MET A 1 -19.56 0.63 -18.10
CA MET A 1 -18.66 0.75 -16.94
C MET A 1 -17.92 -0.57 -16.77
N SER A 2 -16.61 -0.53 -16.64
CA SER A 2 -15.81 -1.74 -16.40
C SER A 2 -16.26 -2.36 -15.07
N ASN A 3 -16.49 -3.69 -15.03
CA ASN A 3 -16.78 -4.40 -13.78
C ASN A 3 -15.47 -4.83 -13.07
N LYS A 4 -14.32 -4.37 -13.58
CA LYS A 4 -13.00 -4.75 -13.12
C LYS A 4 -12.65 -4.03 -11.81
N LYS A 5 -12.03 -4.76 -10.90
CA LYS A 5 -11.55 -4.24 -9.62
C LYS A 5 -10.03 -4.22 -9.58
N ALA A 6 -9.48 -3.51 -8.62
CA ALA A 6 -8.03 -3.52 -8.39
C ALA A 6 -7.69 -3.67 -6.90
N LEU A 7 -6.64 -4.42 -6.64
CA LEU A 7 -5.94 -4.45 -5.36
C LEU A 7 -4.70 -3.55 -5.45
N ILE A 8 -4.58 -2.60 -4.53
CA ILE A 8 -3.38 -1.76 -4.40
C ILE A 8 -2.61 -2.21 -3.17
N VAL A 9 -1.45 -2.83 -3.41
CA VAL A 9 -0.52 -3.31 -2.39
C VAL A 9 0.53 -2.22 -2.14
N VAL A 10 0.52 -1.63 -0.94
CA VAL A 10 1.30 -0.42 -0.62
C VAL A 10 2.48 -0.76 0.28
N ASP A 11 3.68 -0.36 -0.16
CA ASP A 11 4.93 -0.32 0.63
C ASP A 11 5.33 -1.64 1.32
N MET A 12 5.03 -2.78 0.74
CA MET A 12 5.48 -4.10 1.23
C MET A 12 6.95 -4.34 0.86
N GLN A 13 7.85 -3.54 1.47
CA GLN A 13 9.28 -3.46 1.13
C GLN A 13 10.18 -3.97 2.25
N ASN A 14 11.40 -4.34 1.87
CA ASN A 14 12.43 -4.88 2.77
C ASN A 14 12.68 -4.01 4.00
N ASP A 15 12.88 -2.69 3.82
CA ASP A 15 13.19 -1.77 4.92
C ASP A 15 12.10 -1.70 6.00
N TYR A 16 10.88 -2.15 5.69
CA TYR A 16 9.77 -2.20 6.64
C TYR A 16 9.54 -3.60 7.24
N LEU A 17 9.96 -4.67 6.55
CA LEU A 17 9.54 -6.04 6.87
C LEU A 17 10.67 -6.99 7.29
N TRP A 18 11.91 -6.81 6.84
CA TRP A 18 13.02 -7.68 7.22
C TRP A 18 13.46 -7.53 8.69
N ASN A 19 14.23 -8.47 9.19
CA ASN A 19 14.63 -8.50 10.61
C ASN A 19 15.53 -7.33 11.03
N ARG A 20 16.28 -6.73 10.08
CA ARG A 20 17.17 -5.58 10.31
C ARG A 20 16.50 -4.22 10.11
N ARG A 21 15.16 -4.17 9.98
CA ARG A 21 14.40 -2.93 9.85
C ARG A 21 14.58 -2.01 11.06
N LYS A 22 14.31 -0.72 10.85
CA LYS A 22 14.30 0.24 11.96
C LYS A 22 13.25 -0.17 13.00
N LYS A 23 13.55 -0.02 14.29
CA LYS A 23 12.67 -0.40 15.42
C LYS A 23 11.26 0.22 15.33
N MET A 24 11.14 1.37 14.69
CA MET A 24 9.84 2.03 14.47
C MET A 24 8.89 1.25 13.56
N PHE A 25 9.37 0.31 12.76
CA PHE A 25 8.58 -0.56 11.88
C PHE A 25 8.30 -1.90 12.57
N SER A 26 7.45 -1.86 13.59
CA SER A 26 7.13 -3.00 14.47
C SER A 26 5.89 -3.76 13.96
N TYR A 27 6.01 -4.42 12.81
CA TYR A 27 4.95 -5.25 12.25
C TYR A 27 5.15 -6.73 12.57
N ASN A 28 4.06 -7.50 12.69
CA ASN A 28 4.11 -8.96 12.61
C ASN A 28 4.26 -9.35 11.13
N THR A 29 5.50 -9.42 10.66
CA THR A 29 5.81 -9.63 9.22
C THR A 29 5.19 -10.90 8.66
N PRO A 30 5.33 -12.10 9.30
CA PRO A 30 4.77 -13.32 8.73
C PRO A 30 3.24 -13.27 8.58
N GLU A 31 2.55 -12.78 9.59
CA GLU A 31 1.08 -12.66 9.56
C GLU A 31 0.60 -11.68 8.50
N LEU A 32 1.24 -10.52 8.41
CA LEU A 32 0.92 -9.49 7.44
C LEU A 32 1.18 -9.96 6.00
N VAL A 33 2.35 -10.56 5.74
CA VAL A 33 2.71 -11.08 4.41
C VAL A 33 1.71 -12.16 3.98
N ASN A 34 1.38 -13.11 4.87
CA ASN A 34 0.39 -14.14 4.58
C ASN A 34 -0.99 -13.55 4.25
N ALA A 35 -1.45 -12.56 5.00
CA ALA A 35 -2.74 -11.91 4.74
C ALA A 35 -2.75 -11.15 3.41
N VAL A 36 -1.66 -10.43 3.08
CA VAL A 36 -1.55 -9.72 1.81
C VAL A 36 -1.47 -10.70 0.64
N ASN A 37 -0.68 -11.78 0.73
CA ASN A 37 -0.58 -12.79 -0.31
C ASN A 37 -1.91 -13.52 -0.54
N SER A 38 -2.66 -13.84 0.51
CA SER A 38 -4.01 -14.41 0.39
C SER A 38 -4.93 -13.49 -0.40
N LEU A 39 -4.86 -12.19 -0.15
CA LEU A 39 -5.66 -11.19 -0.88
C LEU A 39 -5.18 -11.03 -2.33
N ILE A 40 -3.88 -11.09 -2.60
CA ILE A 40 -3.30 -11.10 -3.96
C ILE A 40 -3.84 -12.31 -4.75
N SER A 41 -3.80 -13.51 -4.17
CA SER A 41 -4.33 -14.74 -4.80
C SER A 41 -5.81 -14.57 -5.14
N GLU A 42 -6.63 -14.11 -4.19
CA GLU A 42 -8.07 -13.88 -4.38
C GLU A 42 -8.36 -12.93 -5.56
N PHE A 43 -7.64 -11.82 -5.67
CA PHE A 43 -7.82 -10.87 -6.77
C PHE A 43 -7.33 -11.44 -8.10
N SER A 44 -6.17 -12.09 -8.10
CA SER A 44 -5.60 -12.72 -9.30
C SER A 44 -6.51 -13.83 -9.87
N GLU A 45 -7.05 -14.70 -9.01
CA GLU A 45 -7.95 -15.78 -9.41
C GLU A 45 -9.26 -15.28 -10.03
N ARG A 46 -9.72 -14.10 -9.63
CA ARG A 46 -10.89 -13.45 -10.23
C ARG A 46 -10.59 -12.71 -11.53
N GLY A 47 -9.33 -12.60 -11.93
CA GLY A 47 -8.89 -11.80 -13.06
C GLY A 47 -8.93 -10.28 -12.82
N ASP A 48 -8.99 -9.86 -11.55
CA ASP A 48 -8.84 -8.46 -11.13
C ASP A 48 -7.37 -8.03 -11.17
N ASP A 49 -7.11 -6.72 -11.30
CA ASP A 49 -5.72 -6.24 -11.36
C ASP A 49 -5.10 -6.16 -9.95
N VAL A 50 -3.87 -6.64 -9.81
CA VAL A 50 -3.03 -6.40 -8.65
C VAL A 50 -1.97 -5.36 -9.01
N ILE A 51 -1.81 -4.33 -8.17
CA ILE A 51 -0.94 -3.17 -8.40
C ILE A 51 -0.04 -2.99 -7.20
N TYR A 52 1.28 -2.99 -7.42
CA TYR A 52 2.28 -2.78 -6.39
C TYR A 52 2.75 -1.33 -6.40
N VAL A 53 2.65 -0.65 -5.26
CA VAL A 53 3.13 0.72 -5.10
C VAL A 53 4.14 0.77 -3.98
N VAL A 54 5.33 1.27 -4.27
CA VAL A 54 6.44 1.31 -3.32
C VAL A 54 6.89 2.75 -3.04
N GLN A 55 7.28 3.00 -1.80
CA GLN A 55 7.91 4.24 -1.41
C GLN A 55 9.37 4.26 -1.87
N VAL A 56 9.77 5.26 -2.64
CA VAL A 56 11.15 5.40 -3.09
C VAL A 56 11.60 6.84 -2.94
N PHE A 57 12.63 7.07 -2.13
CA PHE A 57 13.26 8.38 -2.00
C PHE A 57 14.50 8.48 -2.89
N PRO A 58 14.76 9.65 -3.52
CA PRO A 58 15.97 9.86 -4.30
C PRO A 58 17.24 9.48 -3.53
N ASN A 59 18.19 8.87 -4.24
CA ASN A 59 19.47 8.45 -3.68
C ASN A 59 20.44 9.64 -3.56
N ILE A 60 20.13 10.55 -2.63
CA ILE A 60 20.96 11.71 -2.28
C ILE A 60 21.39 11.62 -0.82
N ILE A 61 22.51 12.26 -0.49
CA ILE A 61 23.13 12.14 0.84
C ILE A 61 22.19 12.56 1.98
N THR A 62 21.40 13.61 1.79
CA THR A 62 20.44 14.08 2.77
C THR A 62 19.37 13.04 3.06
N ASN A 63 18.83 12.35 2.05
CA ASN A 63 17.83 11.29 2.25
C ASN A 63 18.45 10.09 2.96
N LYS A 64 19.69 9.73 2.66
CA LYS A 64 20.39 8.64 3.37
C LYS A 64 20.56 8.95 4.85
N TRP A 65 20.86 10.17 5.20
CA TRP A 65 21.14 10.56 6.59
C TRP A 65 19.86 10.82 7.38
N PHE A 66 18.91 11.55 6.83
CA PHE A 66 17.70 11.97 7.55
C PHE A 66 16.56 10.95 7.45
N ILE A 67 16.41 10.26 6.32
CA ILE A 67 15.37 9.25 6.11
C ILE A 67 15.91 7.85 6.40
N GLY A 68 16.94 7.42 5.65
CA GLY A 68 17.69 6.20 5.86
C GLY A 68 16.88 4.90 5.66
N PHE A 69 15.83 4.94 4.82
CA PHE A 69 15.06 3.77 4.35
C PHE A 69 14.40 4.10 3.01
N SER A 70 14.02 3.07 2.26
CA SER A 70 13.40 3.19 0.92
C SER A 70 14.17 4.09 -0.04
N ILE A 71 15.51 4.03 0.03
CA ILE A 71 16.39 4.82 -0.84
C ILE A 71 16.53 4.11 -2.20
N LYS A 72 16.35 4.85 -3.29
CA LYS A 72 16.42 4.33 -4.67
C LYS A 72 17.72 3.57 -4.91
N GLY A 73 17.59 2.37 -5.48
CA GLY A 73 18.73 1.52 -5.82
C GLY A 73 19.35 0.77 -4.62
N THR A 74 18.70 0.77 -3.47
CA THR A 74 19.09 -0.08 -2.33
C THR A 74 18.17 -1.30 -2.21
N SER A 75 18.69 -2.42 -1.73
CA SER A 75 17.89 -3.61 -1.45
C SER A 75 16.74 -3.35 -0.45
N GLY A 76 16.89 -2.34 0.41
CA GLY A 76 15.85 -1.94 1.34
C GLY A 76 14.59 -1.39 0.67
N ALA A 77 14.74 -0.78 -0.50
CA ALA A 77 13.62 -0.22 -1.28
C ALA A 77 12.89 -1.27 -2.13
N GLU A 78 13.45 -2.46 -2.29
CA GLU A 78 12.83 -3.55 -3.06
C GLU A 78 11.63 -4.15 -2.33
N ILE A 79 10.71 -4.76 -3.08
CA ILE A 79 9.60 -5.53 -2.50
C ILE A 79 10.15 -6.69 -1.68
N TYR A 80 9.51 -6.97 -0.56
CA TYR A 80 9.89 -8.05 0.34
C TYR A 80 9.81 -9.41 -0.38
N PRO A 81 10.84 -10.28 -0.30
CA PRO A 81 10.95 -11.45 -1.17
C PRO A 81 9.85 -12.50 -0.99
N ASP A 82 9.20 -12.55 0.18
CA ASP A 82 8.09 -13.48 0.42
C ASP A 82 6.73 -12.95 -0.08
N MET A 83 6.72 -11.81 -0.79
CA MET A 83 5.51 -11.30 -1.43
C MET A 83 5.26 -11.99 -2.77
N ASP A 84 4.02 -12.40 -3.00
CA ASP A 84 3.59 -12.90 -4.31
C ASP A 84 3.54 -11.76 -5.32
N ILE A 85 4.22 -11.93 -6.47
CA ILE A 85 4.22 -10.98 -7.58
C ILE A 85 3.50 -11.64 -8.76
N VAL A 86 2.28 -11.20 -9.02
CA VAL A 86 1.38 -11.77 -10.04
C VAL A 86 1.17 -10.86 -11.25
N SER A 87 1.75 -9.66 -11.23
CA SER A 87 1.65 -8.69 -12.33
C SER A 87 2.85 -7.75 -12.38
N ASP A 88 3.08 -7.14 -13.54
CA ASP A 88 4.10 -6.09 -13.75
C ASP A 88 3.59 -4.68 -13.45
N ASN A 89 2.41 -4.55 -12.84
CA ASN A 89 1.83 -3.25 -12.45
C ASN A 89 2.56 -2.69 -11.22
N TYR A 90 3.73 -2.13 -11.44
CA TYR A 90 4.63 -1.61 -10.42
C TYR A 90 4.82 -0.09 -10.56
N PHE A 91 4.67 0.65 -9.44
CA PHE A 91 4.78 2.10 -9.42
C PHE A 91 5.58 2.58 -8.21
N GLU A 92 6.45 3.56 -8.44
CA GLU A 92 7.18 4.27 -7.39
C GLU A 92 6.44 5.56 -6.99
N LYS A 93 6.47 5.88 -5.70
CA LYS A 93 6.01 7.15 -5.14
C LYS A 93 7.02 7.69 -4.13
N ASN A 94 7.06 8.98 -3.94
CA ASN A 94 7.90 9.66 -2.92
C ASN A 94 7.09 10.39 -1.84
N LEU A 95 5.77 10.38 -1.94
CA LEU A 95 4.84 10.93 -0.95
C LEU A 95 3.90 9.83 -0.44
N PRO A 96 3.29 9.99 0.75
CA PRO A 96 2.44 8.95 1.33
C PRO A 96 1.26 8.54 0.45
N ASN A 97 0.58 9.49 -0.20
CA ASN A 97 -0.54 9.21 -1.08
C ASN A 97 -0.05 8.73 -2.46
N SER A 98 -0.38 7.50 -2.84
CA SER A 98 0.01 6.92 -4.14
C SER A 98 -0.50 7.73 -5.34
N PHE A 99 -1.64 8.39 -5.21
CA PHE A 99 -2.21 9.22 -6.27
C PHE A 99 -1.44 10.52 -6.55
N THR A 100 -0.37 10.83 -5.80
CA THR A 100 0.59 11.88 -6.12
C THR A 100 1.58 11.46 -7.22
N SER A 101 1.78 10.15 -7.42
CA SER A 101 2.53 9.60 -8.55
C SER A 101 1.69 9.74 -9.83
N ARG A 102 2.19 10.49 -10.81
CA ARG A 102 1.46 10.74 -12.07
C ARG A 102 1.20 9.45 -12.84
N SER A 103 2.21 8.58 -12.93
CA SER A 103 2.11 7.30 -13.65
C SER A 103 1.06 6.39 -13.01
N PHE A 104 1.09 6.24 -11.68
CA PHE A 104 0.08 5.47 -10.95
C PHE A 104 -1.33 6.06 -11.13
N LYS A 105 -1.48 7.37 -10.91
CA LYS A 105 -2.79 8.03 -11.06
C LYS A 105 -3.35 7.86 -12.47
N SER A 106 -2.53 8.10 -13.50
CA SER A 106 -2.95 7.93 -14.89
C SER A 106 -3.37 6.50 -15.18
N PHE A 107 -2.59 5.51 -14.74
CA PHE A 107 -2.90 4.09 -14.91
C PHE A 107 -4.27 3.74 -14.30
N VAL A 108 -4.47 4.07 -13.03
CA VAL A 108 -5.71 3.75 -12.30
C VAL A 108 -6.94 4.45 -12.92
N THR A 109 -6.81 5.73 -13.31
CA THR A 109 -7.93 6.48 -13.88
C THR A 109 -8.28 6.01 -15.30
N THR A 110 -7.29 5.61 -16.12
CA THR A 110 -7.52 5.09 -17.47
C THR A 110 -8.19 3.72 -17.46
N LYS A 111 -7.94 2.89 -16.43
CA LYS A 111 -8.53 1.55 -16.29
C LYS A 111 -10.00 1.58 -15.86
N GLU A 112 -10.49 2.71 -15.33
CA GLU A 112 -11.89 2.90 -14.92
C GLU A 112 -12.40 1.78 -14.00
N TYR A 113 -11.62 1.43 -12.97
CA TYR A 113 -12.03 0.40 -12.00
C TYR A 113 -13.33 0.79 -11.30
N SER A 114 -14.23 -0.18 -11.15
CA SER A 114 -15.47 0.00 -10.38
C SER A 114 -15.20 0.09 -8.87
N GLU A 115 -14.15 -0.58 -8.40
CA GLU A 115 -13.78 -0.67 -6.98
C GLU A 115 -12.27 -0.83 -6.83
N ILE A 116 -11.70 -0.19 -5.82
CA ILE A 116 -10.31 -0.34 -5.41
C ILE A 116 -10.27 -0.88 -3.98
N THR A 117 -9.48 -1.92 -3.73
CA THR A 117 -9.12 -2.36 -2.39
C THR A 117 -7.68 -1.96 -2.10
N VAL A 118 -7.42 -1.35 -0.94
CA VAL A 118 -6.07 -0.94 -0.51
C VAL A 118 -5.62 -1.80 0.66
N CYS A 119 -4.37 -2.25 0.64
CA CYS A 119 -3.73 -3.01 1.71
C CYS A 119 -2.23 -2.69 1.83
N GLY A 120 -1.53 -3.28 2.78
CA GLY A 120 -0.08 -3.13 3.00
C GLY A 120 0.28 -2.21 4.15
N LEU A 121 1.25 -1.34 3.98
CA LEU A 121 1.85 -0.49 5.02
C LEU A 121 1.70 1.00 4.75
N ASP A 122 1.46 1.83 5.71
CA ASP A 122 0.93 1.69 7.05
C ASP A 122 -0.47 2.31 7.10
N LEU A 123 -1.39 1.76 7.91
CA LEU A 123 -2.75 2.27 8.06
C LEU A 123 -2.78 3.78 8.35
N CYS A 124 -1.97 4.23 9.31
CA CYS A 124 -1.90 5.65 9.69
C CYS A 124 -0.93 6.47 8.83
N GLY A 125 -0.42 5.89 7.76
CA GLY A 125 0.53 6.46 6.81
C GLY A 125 0.06 6.30 5.37
N CYS A 126 0.86 5.57 4.57
CA CYS A 126 0.68 5.47 3.13
C CYS A 126 -0.62 4.78 2.71
N VAL A 127 -1.07 3.75 3.42
CA VAL A 127 -2.35 3.07 3.13
C VAL A 127 -3.52 4.03 3.33
N GLY A 128 -3.62 4.67 4.50
CA GLY A 128 -4.70 5.63 4.78
C GLY A 128 -4.67 6.84 3.83
N ALA A 129 -3.48 7.37 3.52
CA ALA A 129 -3.34 8.47 2.57
C ALA A 129 -3.76 8.06 1.15
N THR A 130 -3.42 6.84 0.72
CA THR A 130 -3.80 6.30 -0.59
C THR A 130 -5.31 6.05 -0.67
N ALA A 131 -5.93 5.49 0.38
CA ALA A 131 -7.38 5.31 0.44
C ALA A 131 -8.12 6.66 0.33
N LYS A 132 -7.66 7.70 1.05
CA LYS A 132 -8.20 9.06 0.92
C LYS A 132 -7.99 9.66 -0.49
N GLY A 133 -6.88 9.34 -1.13
CA GLY A 133 -6.62 9.74 -2.51
C GLY A 133 -7.56 9.06 -3.51
N ALA A 134 -7.82 7.78 -3.29
CA ALA A 134 -8.72 6.97 -4.12
C ALA A 134 -10.16 7.49 -4.07
N ILE A 135 -10.70 7.79 -2.89
CA ILE A 135 -12.06 8.36 -2.73
C ILE A 135 -12.26 9.62 -3.58
N LYS A 136 -11.23 10.47 -3.71
CA LYS A 136 -11.30 11.70 -4.51
C LYS A 136 -11.43 11.45 -6.01
N THR A 137 -11.20 10.23 -6.48
CA THR A 137 -11.39 9.84 -7.88
C THR A 137 -12.82 9.40 -8.21
N GLY A 138 -13.70 9.29 -7.20
CA GLY A 138 -15.09 8.85 -7.35
C GLY A 138 -15.28 7.33 -7.39
N MET A 139 -14.21 6.55 -7.26
CA MET A 139 -14.28 5.08 -7.20
C MET A 139 -14.77 4.60 -5.84
N ALA A 140 -15.42 3.42 -5.80
CA ALA A 140 -15.65 2.73 -4.54
C ALA A 140 -14.33 2.24 -3.95
N VAL A 141 -14.11 2.50 -2.65
CA VAL A 141 -12.84 2.19 -1.97
C VAL A 141 -13.08 1.27 -0.79
N LYS A 142 -12.32 0.17 -0.77
CA LYS A 142 -12.22 -0.74 0.37
C LYS A 142 -10.81 -0.69 0.97
N LEU A 143 -10.71 -1.02 2.24
CA LEU A 143 -9.45 -1.25 2.94
C LEU A 143 -9.55 -2.60 3.67
N SER A 144 -8.61 -3.50 3.39
CA SER A 144 -8.52 -4.77 4.10
C SER A 144 -7.83 -4.56 5.44
N GLU A 145 -8.54 -4.77 6.55
CA GLU A 145 -7.98 -4.63 7.89
C GLU A 145 -6.94 -5.73 8.16
N ALA A 146 -7.24 -6.98 7.82
CA ALA A 146 -6.34 -8.11 8.03
C ALA A 146 -5.02 -7.97 7.25
N ALA A 147 -5.09 -7.45 6.02
CA ALA A 147 -3.93 -7.25 5.14
C ALA A 147 -3.30 -5.85 5.27
N THR A 148 -3.54 -5.12 6.37
CA THR A 148 -3.00 -3.78 6.60
C THR A 148 -2.28 -3.68 7.94
N GLY A 149 -0.98 -3.43 7.89
CA GLY A 149 -0.15 -3.21 9.08
C GLY A 149 -0.35 -1.81 9.67
N CYS A 150 -0.25 -1.72 11.01
CA CYS A 150 -0.23 -0.46 11.72
C CYS A 150 0.82 -0.48 12.82
N ARG A 151 1.82 0.39 12.73
CA ARG A 151 2.88 0.54 13.74
C ARG A 151 2.49 1.43 14.93
N PHE A 152 1.37 2.10 14.83
CA PHE A 152 0.86 2.97 15.88
C PHE A 152 -0.11 2.22 16.78
N GLY A 153 -0.29 2.68 18.01
CA GLY A 153 -1.20 2.05 18.97
C GLY A 153 -2.65 2.00 18.50
N LYS A 154 -3.44 1.12 19.13
CA LYS A 154 -4.85 0.85 18.80
C LYS A 154 -5.72 2.11 18.70
N GLU A 155 -5.49 3.10 19.58
CA GLU A 155 -6.26 4.35 19.59
C GLU A 155 -6.10 5.12 18.28
N LYS A 156 -4.84 5.30 17.80
CA LYS A 156 -4.56 6.00 16.55
C LYS A 156 -5.08 5.22 15.34
N ALA A 157 -4.93 3.91 15.36
CA ALA A 157 -5.49 3.03 14.33
C ALA A 157 -7.02 3.16 14.23
N ASN A 158 -7.72 3.11 15.38
CA ASN A 158 -9.17 3.26 15.42
C ASN A 158 -9.64 4.64 14.96
N ARG A 159 -8.91 5.69 15.33
CA ARG A 159 -9.20 7.05 14.85
C ARG A 159 -9.07 7.15 13.33
N MET A 160 -8.00 6.60 12.77
CA MET A 160 -7.81 6.56 11.30
C MET A 160 -8.92 5.78 10.60
N LYS A 161 -9.31 4.61 11.12
CA LYS A 161 -10.42 3.82 10.55
C LYS A 161 -11.75 4.59 10.58
N LYS A 162 -12.07 5.25 11.69
CA LYS A 162 -13.28 6.10 11.79
C LYS A 162 -13.24 7.25 10.76
N ASP A 163 -12.10 7.90 10.59
CA ASP A 163 -11.92 8.96 9.60
C ASP A 163 -12.12 8.44 8.17
N LEU A 164 -11.52 7.28 7.83
CA LEU A 164 -11.70 6.65 6.52
C LEU A 164 -13.16 6.25 6.25
N ILE A 165 -13.85 5.69 7.24
CA ILE A 165 -15.29 5.33 7.14
C ILE A 165 -16.13 6.60 6.90
N SER A 166 -15.86 7.71 7.61
CA SER A 166 -16.58 8.97 7.41
C SER A 166 -16.40 9.57 6.02
N LEU A 167 -15.30 9.23 5.34
CA LEU A 167 -15.03 9.61 3.95
C LEU A 167 -15.62 8.64 2.91
N GLY A 168 -16.24 7.55 3.34
CA GLY A 168 -16.86 6.57 2.45
C GLY A 168 -16.01 5.33 2.15
N VAL A 169 -14.87 5.14 2.82
CA VAL A 169 -14.08 3.91 2.69
C VAL A 169 -14.75 2.77 3.46
N LYS A 170 -14.94 1.63 2.82
CA LYS A 170 -15.46 0.43 3.47
C LYS A 170 -14.31 -0.40 4.04
N ILE A 171 -14.27 -0.57 5.35
CA ILE A 171 -13.31 -1.49 6.00
C ILE A 171 -13.83 -2.91 5.87
N ILE A 172 -13.01 -3.82 5.34
CA ILE A 172 -13.28 -5.26 5.25
C ILE A 172 -12.29 -6.02 6.14
N LYS A 173 -12.75 -7.13 6.71
CA LYS A 173 -11.92 -8.02 7.57
C LYS A 173 -10.97 -8.85 6.74
#